data_3037f7305b0ecfbc82dbaebd4817277a
#
_entry.id   3037f7305b0ecfbc82dbaebd4817277a
#
_cell.length_a   1.000
_cell.length_b   1.000
_cell.length_c   1.000
_cell.angle_alpha   90.00
_cell.angle_beta   90.00
_cell.angle_gamma   90.00
#
_symmetry.space_group_name_H-M   'P 1'
#
loop_
_entity.id
_entity.type
_entity.pdbx_description
1 polymer ?
#
loop_
_entity_poly.entity_id
_entity_poly.type
_entity_poly.pdbx_seq_one_letter_code
_entity_poly.pdbx_strand_id
1 'polypeptide(L)'
;ASTAITNVNYVLSTNCTDTTTVSATGLPPGVTMNYTSSSGAVVVSGTPSGAATGTYNYSILAMFAPTSDATASATVSGVISVAAATATSTTVSSCTISGTLTSGPQSQTVSISTAITDVVGTFTYTCSDTLSITASGLPTGVALSTSGNVATISGTPTGSASGTYNYTVSAVNSTGTASASYSGDITVS
;
A
#
# COMPACT_ATOMS: atom_id res chain seq x y z
N ALA A 1 3.66 9.85 -6.95
CA ALA A 1 4.99 10.32 -7.33
C ALA A 1 4.80 11.66 -8.03
N SER A 2 5.53 12.70 -7.62
CA SER A 2 5.55 13.97 -8.34
C SER A 2 6.34 13.80 -9.64
N THR A 3 5.79 14.32 -10.72
CA THR A 3 6.40 14.25 -12.06
C THR A 3 7.17 15.54 -12.32
N ALA A 4 8.38 15.42 -12.91
CA ALA A 4 9.15 16.58 -13.33
C ALA A 4 8.37 17.37 -14.40
N ILE A 5 8.50 18.69 -14.37
CA ILE A 5 7.96 19.54 -15.44
C ILE A 5 8.78 19.31 -16.71
N THR A 6 8.16 19.53 -17.87
CA THR A 6 8.89 19.70 -19.11
C THR A 6 9.71 20.99 -19.01
N ASN A 7 10.99 20.92 -19.35
CA ASN A 7 11.86 22.09 -19.27
C ASN A 7 11.33 23.23 -20.14
N VAL A 8 11.23 24.41 -19.54
CA VAL A 8 10.90 25.64 -20.28
C VAL A 8 12.21 26.38 -20.56
N ASN A 9 12.49 26.58 -21.83
CA ASN A 9 13.74 27.16 -22.28
C ASN A 9 13.50 28.57 -22.87
N TYR A 10 14.28 29.52 -22.43
CA TYR A 10 14.35 30.86 -22.98
C TYR A 10 15.78 31.16 -23.39
N VAL A 11 15.95 32.05 -24.32
CA VAL A 11 17.26 32.59 -24.71
C VAL A 11 17.25 34.08 -24.51
N LEU A 12 18.13 34.53 -23.64
CA LEU A 12 18.38 35.96 -23.47
C LEU A 12 19.38 36.42 -24.51
N SER A 13 18.92 37.25 -25.45
CA SER A 13 19.80 37.89 -26.46
C SER A 13 20.07 39.31 -26.06
N THR A 14 21.33 39.67 -25.98
CA THR A 14 21.75 41.05 -25.67
C THR A 14 22.92 41.43 -26.56
N ASN A 15 22.97 42.70 -26.92
CA ASN A 15 24.11 43.35 -27.57
C ASN A 15 25.00 44.10 -26.58
N CYS A 16 24.75 43.98 -25.28
CA CYS A 16 25.51 44.60 -24.22
C CYS A 16 26.61 43.67 -23.72
N THR A 17 27.75 44.19 -23.38
CA THR A 17 28.89 43.45 -22.78
C THR A 17 28.88 43.48 -21.24
N ASP A 18 27.87 44.11 -20.68
CA ASP A 18 27.72 44.35 -19.24
C ASP A 18 27.23 43.13 -18.44
N THR A 19 27.38 43.18 -17.13
CA THR A 19 26.91 42.09 -16.26
C THR A 19 25.42 41.95 -16.28
N THR A 20 24.94 40.75 -16.62
CA THR A 20 23.50 40.43 -16.62
C THR A 20 23.18 39.63 -15.38
N THR A 21 22.15 40.03 -14.65
CA THR A 21 21.54 39.28 -13.56
C THR A 21 20.17 38.75 -13.98
N VAL A 22 19.89 37.48 -13.74
CA VAL A 22 18.59 36.87 -14.04
C VAL A 22 18.03 36.28 -12.75
N SER A 23 16.80 36.64 -12.45
CA SER A 23 16.08 36.13 -11.27
C SER A 23 14.69 35.61 -11.66
N ALA A 24 14.17 34.67 -10.88
CA ALA A 24 12.82 34.15 -11.07
C ALA A 24 12.04 34.23 -9.76
N THR A 25 10.75 34.54 -9.89
CA THR A 25 9.79 34.59 -8.78
C THR A 25 8.54 33.79 -9.13
N GLY A 26 7.83 33.28 -8.12
CA GLY A 26 6.54 32.59 -8.32
C GLY A 26 6.65 31.14 -8.80
N LEU A 27 7.84 30.55 -8.87
CA LEU A 27 8.02 29.13 -9.15
C LEU A 27 7.50 28.26 -8.00
N PRO A 28 6.87 27.11 -8.30
CA PRO A 28 6.48 26.19 -7.23
C PRO A 28 7.71 25.59 -6.54
N PRO A 29 7.62 25.19 -5.25
CA PRO A 29 8.70 24.51 -4.55
C PRO A 29 9.20 23.28 -5.34
N GLY A 30 10.51 23.12 -5.42
CA GLY A 30 11.17 22.02 -6.18
C GLY A 30 11.37 22.32 -7.67
N VAL A 31 10.92 23.46 -8.16
CA VAL A 31 11.19 23.98 -9.50
C VAL A 31 12.18 25.13 -9.39
N THR A 32 13.20 25.12 -10.20
CA THR A 32 14.27 26.13 -10.19
C THR A 32 14.53 26.71 -11.57
N MET A 33 15.10 27.88 -11.61
CA MET A 33 15.60 28.53 -12.82
C MET A 33 17.14 28.48 -12.81
N ASN A 34 17.73 28.16 -13.94
CA ASN A 34 19.17 28.22 -14.18
C ASN A 34 19.44 29.16 -15.36
N TYR A 35 20.41 30.06 -15.19
CA TYR A 35 20.87 30.94 -16.22
C TYR A 35 22.34 30.66 -16.57
N THR A 36 22.65 30.48 -17.85
CA THR A 36 24.00 30.28 -18.36
C THR A 36 24.42 31.51 -19.15
N SER A 37 25.31 32.32 -18.57
CA SER A 37 25.72 33.61 -19.14
C SER A 37 26.45 33.49 -20.48
N SER A 38 27.20 32.39 -20.70
CA SER A 38 27.98 32.16 -21.94
C SER A 38 27.11 31.91 -23.16
N SER A 39 25.88 31.40 -22.99
CA SER A 39 24.94 31.08 -24.07
C SER A 39 23.66 31.93 -24.03
N GLY A 40 23.46 32.70 -22.97
CA GLY A 40 22.18 33.38 -22.72
C GLY A 40 21.02 32.45 -22.38
N ALA A 41 21.29 31.18 -22.16
CA ALA A 41 20.24 30.18 -21.92
C ALA A 41 19.66 30.34 -20.50
N VAL A 42 18.34 30.40 -20.41
CA VAL A 42 17.57 30.37 -19.17
C VAL A 42 16.68 29.14 -19.19
N VAL A 43 16.84 28.25 -18.26
CA VAL A 43 16.11 26.98 -18.18
C VAL A 43 15.32 26.93 -16.87
N VAL A 44 14.01 26.74 -16.95
CA VAL A 44 13.15 26.43 -15.81
C VAL A 44 12.92 24.92 -15.79
N SER A 45 13.30 24.25 -14.72
CA SER A 45 13.23 22.79 -14.62
C SER A 45 13.04 22.35 -13.17
N GLY A 46 12.71 21.07 -12.98
CA GLY A 46 12.59 20.47 -11.66
C GLY A 46 11.30 19.69 -11.47
N THR A 47 11.12 19.21 -10.25
CA THR A 47 9.95 18.43 -9.88
C THR A 47 9.25 19.16 -8.73
N PRO A 48 7.99 19.61 -8.91
CA PRO A 48 7.25 20.21 -7.80
C PRO A 48 7.21 19.27 -6.60
N SER A 49 7.71 19.71 -5.47
CA SER A 49 7.80 18.92 -4.24
C SER A 49 7.25 19.74 -3.07
N GLY A 50 6.34 19.12 -2.27
CA GLY A 50 5.68 19.83 -1.17
C GLY A 50 4.84 21.03 -1.62
N ALA A 51 4.63 21.19 -2.93
CA ALA A 51 3.82 22.25 -3.48
C ALA A 51 2.33 21.97 -3.29
N ALA A 52 1.58 22.98 -2.92
CA ALA A 52 0.12 22.92 -2.98
C ALA A 52 -0.33 22.73 -4.44
N THR A 53 -1.40 21.99 -4.63
CA THR A 53 -2.07 21.91 -5.94
C THR A 53 -2.58 23.29 -6.34
N GLY A 54 -2.47 23.62 -7.60
CA GLY A 54 -2.90 24.92 -8.09
C GLY A 54 -2.05 25.44 -9.23
N THR A 55 -2.26 26.71 -9.53
CA THR A 55 -1.59 27.41 -10.61
C THR A 55 -0.55 28.37 -10.04
N TYR A 56 0.69 28.24 -10.48
CA TYR A 56 1.81 29.07 -10.11
C TYR A 56 2.16 29.98 -11.28
N ASN A 57 1.91 31.28 -11.12
CA ASN A 57 2.33 32.29 -12.09
C ASN A 57 3.75 32.70 -11.75
N TYR A 58 4.69 32.47 -12.65
CA TYR A 58 6.08 32.82 -12.45
C TYR A 58 6.49 33.98 -13.38
N SER A 59 7.50 34.72 -12.96
CA SER A 59 8.12 35.78 -13.74
C SER A 59 9.63 35.64 -13.67
N ILE A 60 10.30 35.76 -14.81
CA ILE A 60 11.76 35.80 -14.94
C ILE A 60 12.12 37.22 -15.35
N LEU A 61 12.96 37.87 -14.54
CA LEU A 61 13.48 39.19 -14.77
C LEU A 61 14.96 39.13 -15.09
N ALA A 62 15.35 39.62 -16.24
CA ALA A 62 16.73 39.89 -16.60
C ALA A 62 17.01 41.38 -16.45
N MET A 63 18.05 41.72 -15.71
CA MET A 63 18.51 43.09 -15.51
C MET A 63 19.93 43.22 -16.00
N PHE A 64 20.18 44.27 -16.76
CA PHE A 64 21.49 44.70 -17.21
C PHE A 64 21.92 45.87 -16.33
N ALA A 65 23.04 45.70 -15.68
CA ALA A 65 23.66 46.75 -14.85
C ALA A 65 24.82 47.37 -15.62
N PRO A 66 24.61 48.40 -16.41
CA PRO A 66 25.68 49.07 -17.14
C PRO A 66 26.57 49.84 -16.18
N THR A 67 27.82 50.01 -16.57
CA THR A 67 28.76 50.92 -15.91
C THR A 67 28.43 52.40 -16.18
N SER A 68 27.42 52.69 -16.98
CA SER A 68 26.92 54.03 -17.33
C SER A 68 25.37 54.07 -17.26
N ASP A 69 24.83 55.19 -16.92
CA ASP A 69 23.46 55.60 -16.50
C ASP A 69 22.17 54.98 -17.11
N ALA A 70 22.22 53.96 -17.96
CA ALA A 70 21.03 53.35 -18.56
C ALA A 70 20.84 51.92 -18.09
N THR A 71 19.88 51.63 -17.21
CA THR A 71 19.45 50.27 -16.85
C THR A 71 18.45 49.76 -17.90
N ALA A 72 18.74 48.56 -18.47
CA ALA A 72 17.80 47.84 -19.32
C ALA A 72 17.29 46.60 -18.59
N SER A 73 16.04 46.27 -18.73
CA SER A 73 15.43 45.07 -18.18
C SER A 73 14.51 44.39 -19.17
N ALA A 74 14.43 43.07 -19.07
CA ALA A 74 13.46 42.27 -19.82
C ALA A 74 12.76 41.30 -18.86
N THR A 75 11.47 41.14 -19.05
CA THR A 75 10.65 40.25 -18.21
C THR A 75 9.89 39.28 -19.09
N VAL A 76 9.88 37.99 -18.71
CA VAL A 76 9.01 36.96 -19.28
C VAL A 76 8.24 36.30 -18.18
N SER A 77 6.98 35.96 -18.43
CA SER A 77 6.10 35.31 -17.48
C SER A 77 5.55 34.02 -18.04
N GLY A 78 5.23 33.09 -17.16
CA GLY A 78 4.63 31.83 -17.55
C GLY A 78 3.81 31.22 -16.40
N VAL A 79 3.24 30.07 -16.64
CA VAL A 79 2.33 29.39 -15.71
C VAL A 79 2.75 27.93 -15.57
N ILE A 80 2.83 27.45 -14.34
CA ILE A 80 3.01 26.04 -14.01
C ILE A 80 1.80 25.58 -13.21
N SER A 81 1.05 24.61 -13.75
CA SER A 81 -0.07 23.99 -13.04
C SER A 81 0.38 22.71 -12.34
N VAL A 82 0.23 22.67 -11.02
CA VAL A 82 0.50 21.51 -10.18
C VAL A 82 -0.82 20.82 -9.90
N ALA A 83 -1.02 19.65 -10.53
CA ALA A 83 -2.18 18.81 -10.27
C ALA A 83 -2.01 17.99 -8.98
N ALA A 84 -3.12 17.65 -8.34
CA ALA A 84 -3.13 16.66 -7.26
C ALA A 84 -2.50 15.35 -7.77
N ALA A 85 -1.64 14.76 -6.96
CA ALA A 85 -1.25 13.39 -7.20
C ALA A 85 -2.53 12.55 -7.23
N THR A 86 -2.82 11.93 -8.37
CA THR A 86 -3.91 10.96 -8.43
C THR A 86 -3.51 9.83 -7.49
N ALA A 87 -4.18 9.73 -6.34
CA ALA A 87 -4.06 8.56 -5.52
C ALA A 87 -4.44 7.39 -6.42
N THR A 88 -3.46 6.56 -6.77
CA THR A 88 -3.78 5.25 -7.32
C THR A 88 -4.52 4.56 -6.19
N SER A 89 -5.84 4.47 -6.29
CA SER A 89 -6.64 3.59 -5.46
C SER A 89 -6.06 2.20 -5.73
N THR A 90 -5.19 1.74 -4.86
CA THR A 90 -4.99 0.31 -4.72
C THR A 90 -6.37 -0.20 -4.31
N THR A 91 -7.08 -0.81 -5.24
CA THR A 91 -8.19 -1.69 -4.88
C THR A 91 -7.57 -2.68 -3.91
N VAL A 92 -7.82 -2.49 -2.62
CA VAL A 92 -7.60 -3.54 -1.63
C VAL A 92 -8.56 -4.61 -2.10
N SER A 93 -8.04 -5.64 -2.76
CA SER A 93 -8.80 -6.85 -3.05
C SER A 93 -9.26 -7.33 -1.68
N SER A 94 -10.55 -7.20 -1.40
CA SER A 94 -11.09 -7.59 -0.11
C SER A 94 -10.87 -9.09 0.01
N CYS A 95 -9.96 -9.46 0.90
CA CYS A 95 -9.72 -10.86 1.22
C CYS A 95 -10.96 -11.42 1.88
N THR A 96 -11.51 -12.50 1.33
CA THR A 96 -12.61 -13.25 1.94
C THR A 96 -12.12 -14.65 2.25
N ILE A 97 -12.49 -15.16 3.42
CA ILE A 97 -12.27 -16.55 3.84
C ILE A 97 -13.63 -17.15 4.15
N SER A 98 -13.86 -18.38 3.74
CA SER A 98 -15.05 -19.18 4.08
C SER A 98 -14.61 -20.57 4.50
N GLY A 99 -15.10 -21.04 5.64
CA GLY A 99 -14.83 -22.37 6.17
C GLY A 99 -16.07 -23.25 6.04
N THR A 100 -15.92 -24.45 5.52
CA THR A 100 -17.00 -25.45 5.40
C THR A 100 -16.53 -26.81 5.88
N LEU A 101 -17.41 -27.50 6.62
CA LEU A 101 -17.22 -28.90 6.93
C LEU A 101 -17.46 -29.74 5.65
N THR A 102 -16.49 -30.57 5.27
CA THR A 102 -16.54 -31.34 4.02
C THR A 102 -16.72 -32.82 4.26
N SER A 103 -16.35 -33.35 5.43
CA SER A 103 -16.54 -34.76 5.80
C SER A 103 -16.51 -34.93 7.31
N GLY A 104 -17.13 -36.01 7.77
CA GLY A 104 -17.23 -36.34 9.20
C GLY A 104 -18.39 -35.66 9.91
N PRO A 105 -18.76 -36.17 11.10
CA PRO A 105 -19.84 -35.60 11.88
C PRO A 105 -19.39 -34.34 12.61
N GLN A 106 -20.22 -33.29 12.56
CA GLN A 106 -19.98 -32.05 13.33
C GLN A 106 -20.09 -32.30 14.85
N SER A 107 -20.93 -33.28 15.22
CA SER A 107 -21.19 -33.66 16.60
C SER A 107 -21.04 -35.19 16.71
N GLN A 108 -20.27 -35.70 17.67
CA GLN A 108 -20.07 -37.13 17.87
C GLN A 108 -19.87 -37.49 19.33
N THR A 109 -20.32 -38.72 19.68
CA THR A 109 -20.09 -39.32 21.00
C THR A 109 -19.21 -40.50 20.87
N VAL A 110 -18.12 -40.58 21.66
CA VAL A 110 -17.17 -41.70 21.68
C VAL A 110 -16.83 -42.05 23.11
N SER A 111 -16.52 -43.33 23.32
CA SER A 111 -15.98 -43.77 24.61
C SER A 111 -14.50 -43.41 24.72
N ILE A 112 -14.02 -43.21 25.93
CA ILE A 112 -12.60 -43.01 26.21
C ILE A 112 -11.76 -44.13 25.58
N SER A 113 -10.63 -43.79 25.00
CA SER A 113 -9.74 -44.72 24.26
C SER A 113 -10.32 -45.29 22.95
N THR A 114 -11.45 -44.73 22.45
CA THR A 114 -11.98 -45.01 21.13
C THR A 114 -11.68 -43.86 20.20
N ALA A 115 -11.16 -44.15 19.00
CA ALA A 115 -10.87 -43.09 18.02
C ALA A 115 -12.14 -42.39 17.59
N ILE A 116 -12.07 -41.09 17.41
CA ILE A 116 -13.16 -40.29 16.78
C ILE A 116 -13.23 -40.62 15.28
N THR A 117 -14.40 -40.38 14.67
CA THR A 117 -14.49 -40.25 13.22
C THR A 117 -13.85 -38.90 12.83
N ASP A 118 -12.94 -38.93 11.85
CA ASP A 118 -12.24 -37.72 11.40
C ASP A 118 -13.23 -36.67 10.96
N VAL A 119 -12.98 -35.44 11.42
CA VAL A 119 -13.76 -34.25 11.02
C VAL A 119 -12.90 -33.44 10.08
N VAL A 120 -13.32 -33.34 8.83
CA VAL A 120 -12.56 -32.64 7.79
C VAL A 120 -13.29 -31.40 7.34
N GLY A 121 -12.64 -30.27 7.40
CA GLY A 121 -13.13 -29.00 6.87
C GLY A 121 -12.16 -28.39 5.87
N THR A 122 -12.69 -27.58 4.96
CA THR A 122 -11.92 -26.87 3.96
C THR A 122 -12.19 -25.39 4.05
N PHE A 123 -11.12 -24.59 3.99
CA PHE A 123 -11.20 -23.15 3.90
C PHE A 123 -10.94 -22.70 2.46
N THR A 124 -11.88 -21.98 1.88
CA THR A 124 -11.72 -21.30 0.58
C THR A 124 -11.41 -19.83 0.83
N TYR A 125 -10.48 -19.26 0.07
CA TYR A 125 -10.07 -17.87 0.24
C TYR A 125 -9.67 -17.22 -1.09
N THR A 126 -9.83 -15.89 -1.16
CA THR A 126 -9.54 -15.10 -2.38
C THR A 126 -8.25 -14.30 -2.27
N CYS A 127 -7.50 -14.45 -1.18
CA CYS A 127 -6.26 -13.72 -0.91
C CYS A 127 -5.04 -14.44 -1.50
N SER A 128 -3.99 -13.69 -1.78
CA SER A 128 -2.65 -14.23 -2.05
C SER A 128 -1.87 -14.56 -0.77
N ASP A 129 -2.45 -14.26 0.39
CA ASP A 129 -1.85 -14.44 1.70
C ASP A 129 -1.86 -15.92 2.14
N THR A 130 -0.96 -16.27 3.06
CA THR A 130 -0.99 -17.58 3.70
C THR A 130 -2.06 -17.64 4.78
N LEU A 131 -2.71 -18.81 4.93
CA LEU A 131 -3.65 -19.06 6.01
C LEU A 131 -2.93 -19.69 7.22
N SER A 132 -3.28 -19.20 8.41
CA SER A 132 -2.99 -19.88 9.68
C SER A 132 -4.28 -20.54 10.17
N ILE A 133 -4.28 -21.86 10.31
CA ILE A 133 -5.43 -22.64 10.77
C ILE A 133 -5.12 -23.18 12.15
N THR A 134 -6.02 -22.96 13.10
CA THR A 134 -5.89 -23.39 14.50
C THR A 134 -7.18 -24.03 14.98
N ALA A 135 -7.09 -24.88 16.01
CA ALA A 135 -8.24 -25.41 16.70
C ALA A 135 -8.13 -25.20 18.20
N SER A 136 -9.27 -25.04 18.84
CA SER A 136 -9.41 -24.94 20.29
C SER A 136 -10.54 -25.84 20.78
N GLY A 137 -10.55 -26.18 22.07
CA GLY A 137 -11.64 -26.94 22.69
C GLY A 137 -11.63 -28.44 22.42
N LEU A 138 -10.56 -29.00 21.83
CA LEU A 138 -10.43 -30.45 21.60
C LEU A 138 -10.13 -31.21 22.90
N PRO A 139 -10.67 -32.43 23.07
CA PRO A 139 -10.28 -33.30 24.20
C PRO A 139 -8.84 -33.77 24.06
N THR A 140 -8.20 -34.09 25.17
CA THR A 140 -6.82 -34.67 25.19
C THR A 140 -6.73 -35.92 24.32
N GLY A 141 -5.72 -36.01 23.45
CA GLY A 141 -5.51 -37.12 22.51
C GLY A 141 -6.20 -36.91 21.15
N VAL A 142 -6.97 -35.85 20.99
CA VAL A 142 -7.52 -35.40 19.70
C VAL A 142 -6.78 -34.14 19.26
N ALA A 143 -6.36 -34.10 18.01
CA ALA A 143 -5.54 -33.04 17.49
C ALA A 143 -6.01 -32.55 16.11
N LEU A 144 -5.63 -31.32 15.78
CA LEU A 144 -5.75 -30.75 14.44
C LEU A 144 -4.50 -31.08 13.62
N SER A 145 -4.68 -31.52 12.41
CA SER A 145 -3.66 -31.55 11.36
C SER A 145 -4.13 -30.69 10.17
N THR A 146 -3.18 -30.07 9.47
CA THR A 146 -3.50 -29.19 8.34
C THR A 146 -2.68 -29.58 7.12
N SER A 147 -3.31 -29.52 5.94
CA SER A 147 -2.66 -29.72 4.64
C SER A 147 -3.18 -28.65 3.67
N GLY A 148 -2.37 -27.62 3.42
CA GLY A 148 -2.82 -26.45 2.67
C GLY A 148 -4.01 -25.75 3.37
N ASN A 149 -5.16 -25.75 2.72
CA ASN A 149 -6.40 -25.15 3.22
C ASN A 149 -7.36 -26.18 3.83
N VAL A 150 -6.93 -27.42 3.98
CA VAL A 150 -7.72 -28.50 4.60
C VAL A 150 -7.29 -28.68 6.05
N ALA A 151 -8.27 -28.75 6.94
CA ALA A 151 -8.11 -29.00 8.36
C ALA A 151 -8.77 -30.32 8.72
N THR A 152 -8.03 -31.22 9.37
CA THR A 152 -8.51 -32.51 9.82
C THR A 152 -8.36 -32.61 11.34
N ILE A 153 -9.46 -32.84 12.03
CA ILE A 153 -9.48 -33.21 13.44
C ILE A 153 -9.53 -34.75 13.54
N SER A 154 -8.58 -35.34 14.19
CA SER A 154 -8.50 -36.80 14.34
C SER A 154 -7.84 -37.16 15.67
N GLY A 155 -7.94 -38.44 16.05
CA GLY A 155 -7.27 -38.97 17.23
C GLY A 155 -8.20 -39.76 18.14
N THR A 156 -7.67 -40.06 19.32
CA THR A 156 -8.35 -40.90 20.32
C THR A 156 -8.36 -40.17 21.65
N PRO A 157 -9.50 -39.82 22.23
CA PRO A 157 -9.54 -39.21 23.55
C PRO A 157 -8.86 -40.09 24.59
N THR A 158 -7.80 -39.54 25.22
CA THR A 158 -7.03 -40.25 26.26
C THR A 158 -6.85 -39.33 27.46
N GLY A 159 -7.15 -39.85 28.67
CA GLY A 159 -7.02 -39.05 29.88
C GLY A 159 -7.98 -37.87 29.97
N SER A 160 -8.94 -37.75 29.06
CA SER A 160 -9.99 -36.71 29.10
C SER A 160 -11.05 -37.08 30.14
N ALA A 161 -11.57 -36.10 30.84
CA ALA A 161 -12.75 -36.30 31.65
C ALA A 161 -13.96 -36.58 30.74
N SER A 162 -14.90 -37.39 31.18
CA SER A 162 -16.18 -37.52 30.50
C SER A 162 -16.88 -36.19 30.46
N GLY A 163 -17.48 -35.90 29.32
CA GLY A 163 -18.15 -34.61 29.09
C GLY A 163 -18.13 -34.18 27.62
N THR A 164 -18.77 -33.05 27.34
CA THR A 164 -18.85 -32.50 25.98
C THR A 164 -17.77 -31.43 25.78
N TYR A 165 -16.95 -31.62 24.78
CA TYR A 165 -15.88 -30.73 24.34
C TYR A 165 -16.32 -29.98 23.08
N ASN A 166 -16.64 -28.69 23.25
CA ASN A 166 -17.00 -27.82 22.13
C ASN A 166 -15.72 -27.34 21.45
N TYR A 167 -15.49 -27.74 20.23
CA TYR A 167 -14.34 -27.31 19.46
C TYR A 167 -14.66 -26.21 18.46
N THR A 168 -13.68 -25.40 18.16
CA THR A 168 -13.70 -24.40 17.08
C THR A 168 -12.43 -24.51 16.26
N VAL A 169 -12.58 -24.60 14.93
CA VAL A 169 -11.49 -24.49 13.97
C VAL A 169 -11.58 -23.15 13.30
N SER A 170 -10.51 -22.38 13.36
CA SER A 170 -10.45 -21.01 12.84
C SER A 170 -9.29 -20.87 11.85
N ALA A 171 -9.54 -20.17 10.76
CA ALA A 171 -8.53 -19.76 9.80
C ALA A 171 -8.45 -18.24 9.74
N VAL A 172 -7.22 -17.70 9.74
CA VAL A 172 -6.95 -16.27 9.66
C VAL A 172 -5.85 -16.08 8.62
N ASN A 173 -5.98 -15.06 7.77
CA ASN A 173 -4.90 -14.71 6.83
C ASN A 173 -3.72 -14.05 7.56
N SER A 174 -2.54 -14.05 6.95
CA SER A 174 -1.30 -13.54 7.57
C SER A 174 -1.36 -12.05 7.98
N THR A 175 -2.23 -11.27 7.36
CA THR A 175 -2.45 -9.86 7.72
C THR A 175 -3.49 -9.65 8.82
N GLY A 176 -4.22 -10.71 9.22
CA GLY A 176 -5.27 -10.63 10.24
C GLY A 176 -6.53 -9.87 9.82
N THR A 177 -6.69 -9.59 8.53
CA THR A 177 -7.81 -8.78 8.01
C THR A 177 -9.04 -9.59 7.64
N ALA A 178 -8.90 -10.91 7.49
CA ALA A 178 -9.98 -11.82 7.18
C ALA A 178 -9.86 -13.09 8.01
N SER A 179 -10.99 -13.62 8.45
CA SER A 179 -11.07 -14.87 9.21
C SER A 179 -12.38 -15.61 8.93
N ALA A 180 -12.36 -16.92 9.13
CA ALA A 180 -13.55 -17.76 9.14
C ALA A 180 -13.36 -18.89 10.15
N SER A 181 -14.46 -19.46 10.61
CA SER A 181 -14.43 -20.60 11.53
C SER A 181 -15.62 -21.52 11.30
N TYR A 182 -15.44 -22.76 11.73
CA TYR A 182 -16.54 -23.71 11.97
C TYR A 182 -16.32 -24.38 13.33
N SER A 183 -17.40 -24.89 13.91
CA SER A 183 -17.39 -25.47 15.24
C SER A 183 -18.23 -26.74 15.32
N GLY A 184 -18.02 -27.53 16.34
CA GLY A 184 -18.79 -28.73 16.64
C GLY A 184 -18.51 -29.21 18.07
N ASP A 185 -18.92 -30.42 18.37
CA ASP A 185 -18.69 -31.02 19.68
C ASP A 185 -18.28 -32.49 19.61
N ILE A 186 -17.48 -32.89 20.61
CA ILE A 186 -17.07 -34.27 20.85
C ILE A 186 -17.48 -34.58 22.28
N THR A 187 -18.41 -35.50 22.48
CA THR A 187 -18.79 -35.99 23.79
C THR A 187 -18.00 -37.28 24.09
N VAL A 188 -17.23 -37.23 25.16
CA VAL A 188 -16.46 -38.36 25.70
C VAL A 188 -17.23 -39.02 26.85
N SER A 189 -17.52 -40.30 26.75
CA SER A 189 -18.30 -41.07 27.73
C SER A 189 -17.48 -42.24 28.35
#